data_533c4d8f1a29f12922ef3c61be875c24
#
_entry.id   533c4d8f1a29f12922ef3c61be875c24
#
_cell.length_a   1.000
_cell.length_b   1.000
_cell.length_c   1.000
_cell.angle_alpha   90.00
_cell.angle_beta   90.00
_cell.angle_gamma   90.00
#
_symmetry.space_group_name_H-M   'P 1'
#
loop_
_entity.id
_entity.type
_entity.pdbx_description
1 polymer ?
#
loop_
_entity_poly.entity_id
_entity_poly.type
_entity_poly.pdbx_seq_one_letter_code
_entity_poly.pdbx_strand_id
1 'polypeptide(L)'
;MVIGMLGGSFCPPTKAHLELSQKCIEAGFCDKVIWVPVNDAYRKDTNIHSRFRNEMVRLTLDGQPNISYSLHEQDYDRIVRTFESIQILQSKYPNDKIVFIAGADKMGMKWFQREEFVRDFGFIVTSRGDIDCEVEIAKSSTLSKYRDNIKVLSFDSDVSSTQVRNDIKNTGTTNLVSESVLQYIQDNKLFL
;
A
#
# COMPACT_ATOMS: atom_id res chain seq x y z
N MET A 1 -8.98 -4.47 17.60
CA MET A 1 -9.21 -3.64 16.38
C MET A 1 -8.83 -4.44 15.14
N VAL A 2 -9.29 -3.98 13.95
CA VAL A 2 -8.81 -4.47 12.65
C VAL A 2 -7.87 -3.40 12.06
N ILE A 3 -6.67 -3.79 11.67
CA ILE A 3 -5.66 -2.90 11.11
C ILE A 3 -5.41 -3.28 9.65
N GLY A 4 -5.66 -2.35 8.73
CA GLY A 4 -5.27 -2.50 7.33
C GLY A 4 -3.78 -2.22 7.14
N MET A 5 -3.01 -3.17 6.59
CA MET A 5 -1.64 -2.94 6.15
C MET A 5 -1.62 -2.59 4.67
N LEU A 6 -1.13 -1.41 4.33
CA LEU A 6 -0.90 -0.99 2.94
C LEU A 6 0.59 -0.96 2.65
N GLY A 7 1.08 -1.99 1.95
CA GLY A 7 2.48 -2.08 1.51
C GLY A 7 2.71 -1.43 0.16
N GLY A 8 3.84 -0.74 -0.01
CA GLY A 8 4.16 -0.12 -1.30
C GLY A 8 5.52 0.57 -1.36
N SER A 9 5.93 0.91 -2.59
CA SER A 9 7.14 1.72 -2.80
C SER A 9 6.95 3.17 -2.36
N PHE A 10 5.73 3.71 -2.49
CA PHE A 10 5.41 5.12 -2.21
C PHE A 10 6.44 6.08 -2.86
N CYS A 11 6.60 5.95 -4.16
CA CYS A 11 7.63 6.65 -4.92
C CYS A 11 7.06 7.52 -6.07
N PRO A 12 6.42 8.67 -5.73
CA PRO A 12 6.02 9.15 -4.40
C PRO A 12 4.68 8.56 -3.92
N PRO A 13 4.30 8.75 -2.65
CA PRO A 13 2.93 8.55 -2.20
C PRO A 13 1.99 9.54 -2.91
N THR A 14 0.75 9.13 -3.16
CA THR A 14 -0.23 9.93 -3.91
C THR A 14 -1.52 10.13 -3.11
N LYS A 15 -2.34 11.08 -3.53
CA LYS A 15 -3.68 11.29 -2.98
C LYS A 15 -4.54 10.02 -3.04
N ALA A 16 -4.38 9.18 -4.09
CA ALA A 16 -5.09 7.92 -4.20
C ALA A 16 -4.73 6.90 -3.11
N HIS A 17 -3.47 6.86 -2.64
CA HIS A 17 -3.10 5.99 -1.52
C HIS A 17 -3.81 6.44 -0.23
N LEU A 18 -3.90 7.74 -0.01
CA LEU A 18 -4.59 8.30 1.15
C LEU A 18 -6.09 8.04 1.08
N GLU A 19 -6.72 8.35 -0.05
CA GLU A 19 -8.14 8.11 -0.29
C GLU A 19 -8.53 6.64 -0.15
N LEU A 20 -7.72 5.73 -0.71
CA LEU A 20 -7.90 4.30 -0.52
C LEU A 20 -7.93 3.91 0.95
N SER A 21 -6.98 4.43 1.73
CA SER A 21 -6.91 4.15 3.18
C SER A 21 -8.14 4.65 3.92
N GLN A 22 -8.61 5.87 3.59
CA GLN A 22 -9.82 6.46 4.16
C GLN A 22 -11.05 5.64 3.80
N LYS A 23 -11.19 5.22 2.53
CA LYS A 23 -12.32 4.39 2.09
C LYS A 23 -12.36 3.00 2.75
N CYS A 24 -11.20 2.39 3.03
CA CYS A 24 -11.16 1.15 3.79
C CYS A 24 -11.73 1.31 5.21
N ILE A 25 -11.43 2.44 5.84
CA ILE A 25 -11.95 2.79 7.18
C ILE A 25 -13.43 3.12 7.13
N GLU A 26 -13.86 3.98 6.20
CA GLU A 26 -15.26 4.40 6.00
C GLU A 26 -16.18 3.19 5.71
N ALA A 27 -15.70 2.21 4.95
CA ALA A 27 -16.43 0.97 4.67
C ALA A 27 -16.50 0.02 5.89
N GLY A 28 -15.85 0.34 7.01
CA GLY A 28 -15.81 -0.51 8.20
C GLY A 28 -14.98 -1.80 7.99
N PHE A 29 -14.09 -1.84 7.01
CA PHE A 29 -13.24 -3.00 6.73
C PHE A 29 -12.02 -3.06 7.65
N CYS A 30 -11.59 -1.90 8.16
CA CYS A 30 -10.59 -1.77 9.20
C CYS A 30 -10.83 -0.50 10.04
N ASP A 31 -10.29 -0.47 11.25
CA ASP A 31 -10.40 0.67 12.18
C ASP A 31 -9.30 1.71 11.92
N LYS A 32 -8.15 1.26 11.42
CA LYS A 32 -7.01 2.11 11.03
C LYS A 32 -6.22 1.47 9.91
N VAL A 33 -5.40 2.28 9.23
CA VAL A 33 -4.47 1.81 8.19
C VAL A 33 -3.03 2.16 8.57
N ILE A 34 -2.12 1.20 8.37
CA ILE A 34 -0.68 1.40 8.54
C ILE A 34 0.00 1.23 7.18
N TRP A 35 0.65 2.29 6.70
CA TRP A 35 1.46 2.23 5.51
C TRP A 35 2.83 1.63 5.82
N VAL A 36 3.27 0.71 4.97
CA VAL A 36 4.57 0.03 5.12
C VAL A 36 5.39 0.25 3.85
N PRO A 37 6.27 1.27 3.84
CA PRO A 37 7.19 1.48 2.73
C PRO A 37 8.22 0.35 2.65
N VAL A 38 8.41 -0.22 1.44
CA VAL A 38 9.47 -1.20 1.19
C VAL A 38 10.85 -0.57 1.40
N ASN A 39 11.84 -1.38 1.82
CA ASN A 39 13.23 -0.93 1.99
C ASN A 39 13.97 -0.77 0.65
N ASP A 40 15.24 -0.37 0.70
CA ASP A 40 16.05 -0.14 -0.51
C ASP A 40 16.54 -1.43 -1.18
N ALA A 41 16.47 -2.58 -0.51
CA ALA A 41 16.75 -3.88 -1.11
C ALA A 41 15.67 -4.28 -2.14
N TYR A 42 14.45 -3.74 -2.00
CA TYR A 42 13.39 -3.88 -2.99
C TYR A 42 13.68 -3.00 -4.20
N ARG A 43 14.50 -3.52 -5.12
CA ARG A 43 14.91 -2.79 -6.30
C ARG A 43 13.78 -2.69 -7.32
N LYS A 44 13.41 -1.45 -7.62
CA LYS A 44 12.54 -1.09 -8.73
C LYS A 44 13.22 0.10 -9.40
N ASP A 45 13.42 0.07 -10.71
CA ASP A 45 14.19 1.08 -11.45
C ASP A 45 13.74 2.53 -11.20
N THR A 46 12.50 2.70 -10.79
CA THR A 46 11.92 4.00 -10.48
C THR A 46 12.04 4.40 -9.00
N ASN A 47 12.59 3.54 -8.12
CA ASN A 47 12.70 3.88 -6.70
C ASN A 47 13.91 4.77 -6.45
N ILE A 48 13.65 5.88 -5.78
CA ILE A 48 14.68 6.68 -5.11
C ILE A 48 14.95 6.09 -3.73
N HIS A 49 16.04 6.50 -3.09
CA HIS A 49 16.44 6.03 -1.76
C HIS A 49 15.30 6.16 -0.74
N SER A 50 15.15 5.17 0.14
CA SER A 50 14.06 5.06 1.12
C SER A 50 13.94 6.30 2.00
N ARG A 51 15.04 6.97 2.36
CA ARG A 51 14.98 8.20 3.17
C ARG A 51 14.04 9.26 2.58
N PHE A 52 14.05 9.45 1.25
CA PHE A 52 13.17 10.41 0.58
C PHE A 52 11.74 9.90 0.53
N ARG A 53 11.55 8.60 0.26
CA ARG A 53 10.21 7.99 0.19
C ARG A 53 9.52 8.00 1.55
N ASN A 54 10.27 7.67 2.62
CA ASN A 54 9.76 7.67 3.99
C ASN A 54 9.36 9.07 4.46
N GLU A 55 10.14 10.10 4.10
CA GLU A 55 9.79 11.47 4.43
C GLU A 55 8.54 11.94 3.67
N MET A 56 8.39 11.59 2.40
CA MET A 56 7.17 11.88 1.66
C MET A 56 5.94 11.17 2.25
N VAL A 57 6.10 9.93 2.74
CA VAL A 57 5.04 9.22 3.47
C VAL A 57 4.68 9.97 4.74
N ARG A 58 5.67 10.39 5.54
CA ARG A 58 5.43 11.19 6.76
C ARG A 58 4.65 12.46 6.46
N LEU A 59 5.08 13.22 5.43
CA LEU A 59 4.41 14.45 5.00
C LEU A 59 2.97 14.20 4.50
N THR A 60 2.74 13.09 3.81
CA THR A 60 1.38 12.74 3.33
C THR A 60 0.44 12.43 4.49
N LEU A 61 0.96 11.81 5.55
CA LEU A 61 0.15 11.32 6.67
C LEU A 61 0.08 12.30 7.84
N ASP A 62 0.72 13.46 7.74
CA ASP A 62 0.68 14.47 8.77
C ASP A 62 -0.76 14.95 9.00
N GLY A 63 -1.21 14.90 10.26
CA GLY A 63 -2.57 15.27 10.65
C GLY A 63 -3.68 14.30 10.21
N GLN A 64 -3.36 13.13 9.61
CA GLN A 64 -4.36 12.16 9.20
C GLN A 64 -4.81 11.28 10.38
N PRO A 65 -6.08 11.31 10.78
CA PRO A 65 -6.59 10.44 11.82
C PRO A 65 -6.62 8.98 11.34
N ASN A 66 -6.31 8.05 12.24
CA ASN A 66 -6.41 6.60 11.99
C ASN A 66 -5.56 6.06 10.81
N ILE A 67 -4.65 6.88 10.26
CA ILE A 67 -3.70 6.44 9.25
C ILE A 67 -2.29 6.79 9.75
N SER A 68 -1.41 5.79 9.76
CA SER A 68 -0.03 5.94 10.23
C SER A 68 0.91 5.12 9.35
N TYR A 69 2.19 5.08 9.68
CA TYR A 69 3.17 4.27 8.96
C TYR A 69 4.05 3.46 9.90
N SER A 70 4.67 2.42 9.38
CA SER A 70 5.68 1.62 10.06
C SER A 70 6.88 1.40 9.16
N LEU A 71 8.07 1.70 9.64
CA LEU A 71 9.32 1.59 8.90
C LEU A 71 10.07 0.28 9.21
N HIS A 72 9.39 -0.75 9.69
CA HIS A 72 10.03 -1.99 10.13
C HIS A 72 10.79 -2.74 9.02
N GLU A 73 10.45 -2.52 7.74
CA GLU A 73 11.24 -3.10 6.64
C GLU A 73 12.61 -2.44 6.48
N GLN A 74 12.78 -1.19 6.98
CA GLN A 74 14.05 -0.46 6.90
C GLN A 74 15.14 -1.05 7.81
N ASP A 75 14.76 -1.90 8.77
CA ASP A 75 15.69 -2.58 9.68
C ASP A 75 16.44 -3.74 9.00
N TYR A 76 16.12 -4.03 7.72
CA TYR A 76 16.68 -5.12 6.94
C TYR A 76 17.41 -4.62 5.69
N ASP A 77 18.54 -5.24 5.38
CA ASP A 77 19.35 -5.01 4.17
C ASP A 77 18.99 -5.96 3.01
N ARG A 78 17.94 -6.75 3.18
CA ARG A 78 17.38 -7.70 2.20
C ARG A 78 15.92 -7.39 1.91
N ILE A 79 15.40 -7.97 0.82
CA ILE A 79 13.96 -7.90 0.53
C ILE A 79 13.18 -8.58 1.66
N VAL A 80 12.26 -7.84 2.27
CA VAL A 80 11.24 -8.35 3.19
C VAL A 80 10.01 -8.73 2.37
N ARG A 81 9.62 -10.00 2.41
CA ARG A 81 8.42 -10.45 1.70
C ARG A 81 7.16 -9.99 2.42
N THR A 82 6.08 -9.74 1.69
CA THR A 82 4.82 -9.22 2.26
C THR A 82 4.30 -10.07 3.43
N PHE A 83 4.42 -11.41 3.33
CA PHE A 83 4.01 -12.31 4.41
C PHE A 83 4.87 -12.13 5.67
N GLU A 84 6.17 -11.97 5.54
CA GLU A 84 7.09 -11.66 6.65
C GLU A 84 6.78 -10.26 7.22
N SER A 85 6.60 -9.28 6.36
CA SER A 85 6.29 -7.90 6.76
C SER A 85 5.01 -7.81 7.60
N ILE A 86 3.94 -8.53 7.20
CA ILE A 86 2.69 -8.54 7.96
C ILE A 86 2.83 -9.29 9.29
N GLN A 87 3.65 -10.34 9.37
CA GLN A 87 3.96 -11.04 10.62
C GLN A 87 4.74 -10.14 11.61
N ILE A 88 5.69 -9.36 11.11
CA ILE A 88 6.40 -8.35 11.93
C ILE A 88 5.40 -7.32 12.45
N LEU A 89 4.49 -6.84 11.60
CA LEU A 89 3.47 -5.90 12.02
C LEU A 89 2.53 -6.54 13.07
N GLN A 90 2.11 -7.80 12.88
CA GLN A 90 1.28 -8.54 13.84
C GLN A 90 1.96 -8.66 15.20
N SER A 91 3.28 -8.87 15.26
CA SER A 91 4.01 -8.94 16.52
C SER A 91 4.00 -7.62 17.31
N LYS A 92 3.88 -6.48 16.61
CA LYS A 92 3.73 -5.15 17.23
C LYS A 92 2.32 -4.88 17.73
N TYR A 93 1.33 -5.59 17.19
CA TYR A 93 -0.09 -5.47 17.52
C TYR A 93 -0.70 -6.84 17.84
N PRO A 94 -0.27 -7.53 18.91
CA PRO A 94 -0.60 -8.93 19.16
C PRO A 94 -2.08 -9.18 19.44
N ASN A 95 -2.82 -8.16 19.89
CA ASN A 95 -4.24 -8.26 20.23
C ASN A 95 -5.17 -7.74 19.10
N ASP A 96 -4.61 -7.30 17.99
CA ASP A 96 -5.37 -6.76 16.86
C ASP A 96 -5.31 -7.72 15.67
N LYS A 97 -6.34 -7.70 14.82
CA LYS A 97 -6.33 -8.42 13.56
C LYS A 97 -5.67 -7.56 12.49
N ILE A 98 -4.64 -8.07 11.82
CA ILE A 98 -4.07 -7.40 10.65
C ILE A 98 -4.69 -7.97 9.38
N VAL A 99 -5.01 -7.11 8.42
CA VAL A 99 -5.51 -7.47 7.09
C VAL A 99 -4.70 -6.72 6.03
N PHE A 100 -4.37 -7.39 4.91
CA PHE A 100 -3.57 -6.77 3.85
C PHE A 100 -4.44 -6.07 2.81
N ILE A 101 -4.11 -4.82 2.47
CA ILE A 101 -4.79 -4.06 1.42
C ILE A 101 -4.03 -4.25 0.11
N ALA A 102 -4.70 -4.78 -0.93
CA ALA A 102 -4.09 -5.08 -2.22
C ALA A 102 -5.03 -4.71 -3.38
N GLY A 103 -4.45 -4.32 -4.51
CA GLY A 103 -5.19 -4.20 -5.76
C GLY A 103 -5.58 -5.57 -6.34
N ALA A 104 -6.67 -5.62 -7.10
CA ALA A 104 -7.15 -6.84 -7.77
C ALA A 104 -6.11 -7.43 -8.72
N ASP A 105 -5.26 -6.59 -9.32
CA ASP A 105 -4.13 -6.99 -10.17
C ASP A 105 -3.13 -7.93 -9.46
N LYS A 106 -3.14 -7.94 -8.12
CA LYS A 106 -2.28 -8.81 -7.31
C LYS A 106 -2.91 -10.17 -6.99
N MET A 107 -4.22 -10.33 -7.18
CA MET A 107 -4.91 -11.60 -6.82
C MET A 107 -4.45 -12.79 -7.66
N GLY A 108 -4.06 -12.59 -8.91
CA GLY A 108 -3.46 -13.61 -9.78
C GLY A 108 -2.01 -13.99 -9.47
N MET A 109 -1.30 -13.23 -8.64
CA MET A 109 0.12 -13.47 -8.35
C MET A 109 0.35 -14.71 -7.49
N LYS A 110 1.52 -15.34 -7.66
CA LYS A 110 2.00 -16.39 -6.76
C LYS A 110 2.57 -15.76 -5.48
N TRP A 111 1.73 -15.63 -4.48
CA TRP A 111 2.15 -15.16 -3.16
C TRP A 111 2.95 -16.26 -2.43
N PHE A 112 4.00 -15.85 -1.73
CA PHE A 112 4.70 -16.73 -0.82
C PHE A 112 3.79 -17.09 0.36
N GLN A 113 3.69 -18.39 0.68
CA GLN A 113 2.79 -18.92 1.73
C GLN A 113 1.35 -18.39 1.60
N ARG A 114 0.81 -18.46 0.36
CA ARG A 114 -0.48 -17.86 0.00
C ARG A 114 -1.63 -18.37 0.88
N GLU A 115 -1.66 -19.66 1.17
CA GLU A 115 -2.74 -20.26 1.95
C GLU A 115 -2.74 -19.73 3.39
N GLU A 116 -1.56 -19.76 4.05
CA GLU A 116 -1.38 -19.23 5.39
C GLU A 116 -1.68 -17.74 5.43
N PHE A 117 -1.27 -16.99 4.41
CA PHE A 117 -1.50 -15.55 4.33
C PHE A 117 -2.99 -15.22 4.30
N VAL A 118 -3.76 -15.88 3.42
CA VAL A 118 -5.21 -15.62 3.31
C VAL A 118 -5.96 -16.12 4.53
N ARG A 119 -5.58 -17.29 5.07
CA ARG A 119 -6.20 -17.88 6.25
C ARG A 119 -6.03 -17.01 7.48
N ASP A 120 -4.80 -16.55 7.73
CA ASP A 120 -4.43 -15.92 9.01
C ASP A 120 -4.67 -14.40 9.01
N PHE A 121 -4.47 -13.75 7.87
CA PHE A 121 -4.58 -12.29 7.75
C PHE A 121 -5.77 -11.86 6.87
N GLY A 122 -5.96 -12.47 5.71
CA GLY A 122 -6.97 -12.07 4.75
C GLY A 122 -6.59 -10.81 3.94
N PHE A 123 -7.54 -10.36 3.12
CA PHE A 123 -7.34 -9.23 2.21
C PHE A 123 -8.50 -8.25 2.24
N ILE A 124 -8.17 -6.97 2.05
CA ILE A 124 -9.07 -5.97 1.47
C ILE A 124 -8.60 -5.78 0.04
N VAL A 125 -9.39 -6.24 -0.93
CA VAL A 125 -9.07 -6.16 -2.36
C VAL A 125 -9.78 -4.97 -2.96
N THR A 126 -9.04 -4.16 -3.70
CA THR A 126 -9.62 -3.01 -4.39
C THR A 126 -9.72 -3.25 -5.88
N SER A 127 -10.84 -2.93 -6.48
CA SER A 127 -10.99 -2.89 -7.94
C SER A 127 -9.98 -1.91 -8.54
N ARG A 128 -9.50 -2.20 -9.73
CA ARG A 128 -8.65 -1.29 -10.50
C ARG A 128 -8.89 -1.52 -11.98
N GLY A 129 -9.43 -0.50 -12.64
CA GLY A 129 -9.83 -0.60 -14.04
C GLY A 129 -10.89 -1.70 -14.23
N ASP A 130 -10.79 -2.44 -15.32
CA ASP A 130 -11.78 -3.47 -15.70
C ASP A 130 -11.59 -4.82 -14.98
N ILE A 131 -10.73 -4.89 -13.93
CA ILE A 131 -10.49 -6.16 -13.24
C ILE A 131 -11.61 -6.42 -12.24
N ASP A 132 -12.40 -7.46 -12.52
CA ASP A 132 -13.42 -7.97 -11.60
C ASP A 132 -12.77 -8.79 -10.50
N CYS A 133 -12.84 -8.27 -9.27
CA CYS A 133 -12.26 -8.91 -8.09
C CYS A 133 -12.85 -10.29 -7.83
N GLU A 134 -14.15 -10.49 -8.03
CA GLU A 134 -14.80 -11.80 -7.79
C GLU A 134 -14.33 -12.83 -8.80
N VAL A 135 -14.16 -12.42 -10.05
CA VAL A 135 -13.61 -13.30 -11.10
C VAL A 135 -12.18 -13.71 -10.77
N GLU A 136 -11.32 -12.77 -10.31
CA GLU A 136 -9.94 -13.09 -9.92
C GLU A 136 -9.87 -13.99 -8.69
N ILE A 137 -10.74 -13.79 -7.72
CA ILE A 137 -10.86 -14.65 -6.54
C ILE A 137 -11.29 -16.07 -6.96
N ALA A 138 -12.31 -16.19 -7.81
CA ALA A 138 -12.84 -17.45 -8.28
C ALA A 138 -11.85 -18.30 -9.09
N LYS A 139 -10.90 -17.67 -9.79
CA LYS A 139 -9.82 -18.37 -10.52
C LYS A 139 -8.83 -19.11 -9.59
N SER A 140 -8.84 -18.81 -8.30
CA SER A 140 -7.90 -19.39 -7.33
C SER A 140 -8.63 -20.26 -6.31
N SER A 141 -8.32 -21.56 -6.28
CA SER A 141 -8.87 -22.50 -5.29
C SER A 141 -8.58 -22.05 -3.84
N THR A 142 -7.40 -21.50 -3.60
CA THR A 142 -7.01 -20.97 -2.26
C THR A 142 -7.85 -19.75 -1.88
N LEU A 143 -8.01 -18.77 -2.77
CA LEU A 143 -8.80 -17.58 -2.47
C LEU A 143 -10.27 -17.92 -2.29
N SER A 144 -10.81 -18.80 -3.14
CA SER A 144 -12.19 -19.29 -3.03
C SER A 144 -12.43 -20.04 -1.73
N LYS A 145 -11.48 -20.87 -1.28
CA LYS A 145 -11.55 -21.60 -0.01
C LYS A 145 -11.68 -20.67 1.22
N TYR A 146 -10.99 -19.53 1.17
CA TYR A 146 -10.99 -18.53 2.25
C TYR A 146 -11.70 -17.24 1.85
N ARG A 147 -12.76 -17.34 1.02
CA ARG A 147 -13.49 -16.16 0.51
C ARG A 147 -13.99 -15.22 1.61
N ASP A 148 -14.38 -15.75 2.77
CA ASP A 148 -14.88 -14.97 3.90
C ASP A 148 -13.80 -14.07 4.54
N ASN A 149 -12.52 -14.38 4.32
CA ASN A 149 -11.39 -13.55 4.76
C ASN A 149 -11.04 -12.43 3.77
N ILE A 150 -11.79 -12.31 2.68
CA ILE A 150 -11.54 -11.33 1.62
C ILE A 150 -12.70 -10.35 1.56
N LYS A 151 -12.40 -9.06 1.79
CA LYS A 151 -13.35 -7.96 1.58
C LYS A 151 -13.04 -7.30 0.24
N VAL A 152 -14.06 -7.00 -0.54
CA VAL A 152 -13.92 -6.32 -1.82
C VAL A 152 -14.41 -4.88 -1.67
N LEU A 153 -13.52 -3.93 -1.95
CA LEU A 153 -13.80 -2.50 -1.93
C LEU A 153 -13.86 -1.99 -3.37
N SER A 154 -14.99 -1.41 -3.76
CA SER A 154 -15.06 -0.66 -5.01
C SER A 154 -14.28 0.64 -4.85
N PHE A 155 -13.11 0.69 -5.48
CA PHE A 155 -12.25 1.86 -5.51
C PHE A 155 -11.52 1.89 -6.84
N ASP A 156 -11.81 2.87 -7.63
CA ASP A 156 -11.12 3.12 -8.89
C ASP A 156 -10.45 4.49 -8.85
N SER A 157 -9.20 4.52 -9.27
CA SER A 157 -8.42 5.76 -9.36
C SER A 157 -7.36 5.64 -10.45
N ASP A 158 -7.38 6.58 -11.36
CA ASP A 158 -6.37 6.72 -12.41
C ASP A 158 -5.06 7.29 -11.88
N VAL A 159 -5.04 7.78 -10.65
CA VAL A 159 -3.86 8.39 -10.03
C VAL A 159 -2.82 7.34 -9.69
N SER A 160 -1.63 7.49 -10.25
CA SER A 160 -0.48 6.61 -10.00
C SER A 160 0.80 7.39 -9.71
N SER A 161 1.72 6.75 -8.97
CA SER A 161 3.07 7.32 -8.77
C SER A 161 3.83 7.52 -10.09
N THR A 162 3.55 6.72 -11.11
CA THR A 162 4.14 6.88 -12.44
C THR A 162 3.68 8.17 -13.09
N GLN A 163 2.40 8.49 -13.01
CA GLN A 163 1.86 9.75 -13.51
C GLN A 163 2.49 10.95 -12.80
N VAL A 164 2.58 10.90 -11.45
CA VAL A 164 3.26 11.96 -10.68
C VAL A 164 4.68 12.19 -11.17
N ARG A 165 5.48 11.13 -11.34
CA ARG A 165 6.86 11.27 -11.84
C ARG A 165 6.93 11.87 -13.24
N ASN A 166 6.00 11.47 -14.12
CA ASN A 166 5.91 12.03 -15.47
C ASN A 166 5.52 13.52 -15.46
N ASP A 167 4.56 13.90 -14.63
CA ASP A 167 4.14 15.29 -14.46
C ASP A 167 5.32 16.16 -13.99
N ILE A 168 6.01 15.72 -12.92
CA ILE A 168 7.19 16.44 -12.39
C ILE A 168 8.28 16.58 -13.46
N LYS A 169 8.59 15.50 -14.17
CA LYS A 169 9.61 15.52 -15.23
C LYS A 169 9.26 16.48 -16.36
N ASN A 170 7.98 16.56 -16.73
CA ASN A 170 7.53 17.33 -17.89
C ASN A 170 7.21 18.79 -17.55
N THR A 171 6.66 19.07 -16.38
CA THR A 171 6.12 20.39 -16.02
C THR A 171 6.68 20.96 -14.71
N GLY A 172 7.44 20.17 -13.94
CA GLY A 172 7.94 20.56 -12.61
C GLY A 172 6.88 20.57 -11.52
N THR A 173 5.61 20.18 -11.81
CA THR A 173 4.50 20.27 -10.86
C THR A 173 3.48 19.15 -11.08
N THR A 174 2.62 18.90 -10.08
CA THR A 174 1.48 18.00 -10.13
C THR A 174 0.49 18.34 -9.02
N ASN A 175 -0.79 18.02 -9.21
CA ASN A 175 -1.83 18.13 -8.18
C ASN A 175 -2.18 16.78 -7.54
N LEU A 176 -1.46 15.71 -7.87
CA LEU A 176 -1.75 14.32 -7.46
C LEU A 176 -1.11 13.93 -6.12
N VAL A 177 -0.32 14.83 -5.52
CA VAL A 177 0.25 14.71 -4.18
C VAL A 177 -0.17 15.90 -3.30
N SER A 178 0.12 15.88 -1.99
CA SER A 178 -0.09 17.05 -1.14
C SER A 178 0.91 18.17 -1.48
N GLU A 179 0.58 19.41 -1.12
CA GLU A 179 1.47 20.56 -1.31
C GLU A 179 2.81 20.36 -0.61
N SER A 180 2.80 19.81 0.62
CA SER A 180 4.02 19.52 1.38
C SER A 180 4.91 18.48 0.69
N VAL A 181 4.33 17.47 0.06
CA VAL A 181 5.08 16.48 -0.72
C VAL A 181 5.61 17.10 -2.01
N LEU A 182 4.82 17.92 -2.71
CA LEU A 182 5.27 18.61 -3.91
C LEU A 182 6.46 19.53 -3.61
N GLN A 183 6.36 20.33 -2.57
CA GLN A 183 7.45 21.22 -2.13
C GLN A 183 8.71 20.40 -1.80
N TYR A 184 8.57 19.29 -1.06
CA TYR A 184 9.69 18.41 -0.73
C TYR A 184 10.36 17.82 -1.99
N ILE A 185 9.56 17.40 -2.99
CA ILE A 185 10.06 16.90 -4.28
C ILE A 185 10.90 17.98 -4.98
N GLN A 186 10.40 19.23 -5.02
CA GLN A 186 11.07 20.35 -5.68
C GLN A 186 12.38 20.75 -4.97
N ASP A 187 12.34 20.87 -3.63
CA ASP A 187 13.51 21.25 -2.82
C ASP A 187 14.66 20.23 -2.93
N ASN A 188 14.32 18.95 -3.05
CA ASN A 188 15.29 17.86 -3.18
C ASN A 188 15.57 17.46 -4.64
N LYS A 189 14.99 18.14 -5.62
CA LYS A 189 15.15 17.88 -7.06
C LYS A 189 14.90 16.42 -7.44
N LEU A 190 13.82 15.85 -6.88
CA LEU A 190 13.46 14.45 -7.10
C LEU A 190 12.67 14.31 -8.41
N PHE A 191 12.89 13.21 -9.13
CA PHE A 191 12.17 12.84 -10.35
C PHE A 191 12.37 13.80 -11.57
N LEU A 192 13.40 14.64 -11.55
CA LEU A 192 13.76 15.54 -12.66
C LEU A 192 14.48 14.80 -13.79
#